data_83bade2837b085fd1e5367f442567741
#
_entry.id   83bade2837b085fd1e5367f442567741
#
_cell.length_a   1.000
_cell.length_b   1.000
_cell.length_c   1.000
_cell.angle_alpha   90.00
_cell.angle_beta   90.00
_cell.angle_gamma   90.00
#
_symmetry.space_group_name_H-M   'P 1'
#
loop_
_entity.id
_entity.type
_entity.pdbx_description
1 polymer ?
#
loop_
_entity_poly.entity_id
_entity_poly.type
_entity_poly.pdbx_seq_one_letter_code
_entity_poly.pdbx_strand_id
1 'polypeptide(L)'
;IPLAITAMSGAIACGLLGFIPAKQVFSGLSNSTVVLFAGMFVVGAAMFHTGLAQKIGISIVRFSGTSENSLMFGIMIVGAGLSSVLSNTGTAACLMPVVLGICAAAKIPASRQLMPLAYAAGVGGIITLVGTPPNIIVSGALTSFGYEPFSFFEFAWIGIPLTVVAIAYMMFIGKYLLPKAELDANQEIEQEIEATVHDSKKQIISGLILAVVVIVMALDLK
;
A
#
# COMPACT_ATOMS: atom_id res chain seq x y z
N ILE A 1 13.82 13.03 12.10
CA ILE A 1 14.96 12.42 11.38
C ILE A 1 14.37 11.45 10.36
N PRO A 2 14.78 11.49 9.08
CA PRO A 2 14.31 10.55 8.06
C PRO A 2 14.60 9.09 8.45
N LEU A 3 13.63 8.20 8.20
CA LEU A 3 13.70 6.78 8.58
C LEU A 3 14.95 6.08 8.01
N ALA A 4 15.34 6.44 6.79
CA ALA A 4 16.53 5.89 6.14
C ALA A 4 17.82 6.22 6.91
N ILE A 5 17.96 7.45 7.43
CA ILE A 5 19.12 7.86 8.21
C ILE A 5 19.16 7.08 9.52
N THR A 6 18.04 6.93 10.20
CA THR A 6 17.95 6.16 11.44
C THR A 6 18.34 4.69 11.22
N ALA A 7 17.82 4.07 10.18
CA ALA A 7 18.12 2.67 9.84
C ALA A 7 19.62 2.49 9.51
N MET A 8 20.19 3.36 8.68
CA MET A 8 21.61 3.30 8.32
C MET A 8 22.52 3.55 9.52
N SER A 9 22.17 4.53 10.37
CA SER A 9 22.92 4.79 11.60
C SER A 9 22.90 3.59 12.55
N GLY A 10 21.75 2.92 12.68
CA GLY A 10 21.61 1.70 13.47
C GLY A 10 22.48 0.55 12.94
N ALA A 11 22.48 0.33 11.61
CA ALA A 11 23.30 -0.71 10.99
C ALA A 11 24.81 -0.43 11.18
N ILE A 12 25.24 0.82 11.02
CA ILE A 12 26.64 1.23 11.25
C ILE A 12 27.00 1.05 12.73
N ALA A 13 26.13 1.44 13.65
CA ALA A 13 26.36 1.27 15.07
C ALA A 13 26.53 -0.21 15.47
N CYS A 14 25.71 -1.10 14.91
CA CYS A 14 25.85 -2.55 15.11
C CYS A 14 27.20 -3.08 14.58
N GLY A 15 27.67 -2.55 13.47
CA GLY A 15 29.00 -2.90 12.95
C GLY A 15 30.14 -2.39 13.82
N LEU A 16 30.07 -1.16 14.33
CA LEU A 16 31.07 -0.55 15.22
C LEU A 16 31.13 -1.23 16.58
N LEU A 17 29.96 -1.66 17.10
CA LEU A 17 29.87 -2.38 18.38
C LEU A 17 30.23 -3.88 18.26
N GLY A 18 30.57 -4.37 17.06
CA GLY A 18 31.00 -5.74 16.85
C GLY A 18 29.89 -6.78 16.83
N PHE A 19 28.61 -6.38 16.81
CA PHE A 19 27.47 -7.30 16.67
C PHE A 19 27.40 -7.91 15.28
N ILE A 20 27.86 -7.20 14.26
CA ILE A 20 27.88 -7.63 12.86
C ILE A 20 29.28 -7.41 12.30
N PRO A 21 29.88 -8.36 11.55
CA PRO A 21 31.16 -8.13 10.87
C PRO A 21 31.07 -6.93 9.94
N ALA A 22 32.05 -6.04 9.97
CA ALA A 22 32.06 -4.77 9.18
C ALA A 22 31.77 -5.01 7.68
N LYS A 23 32.23 -6.14 7.11
CA LYS A 23 31.96 -6.54 5.72
C LYS A 23 30.50 -6.86 5.44
N GLN A 24 29.72 -7.17 6.46
CA GLN A 24 28.31 -7.58 6.33
C GLN A 24 27.32 -6.46 6.60
N VAL A 25 27.76 -5.30 7.15
CA VAL A 25 26.88 -4.17 7.50
C VAL A 25 26.02 -3.72 6.30
N PHE A 26 26.57 -3.74 5.10
CA PHE A 26 25.88 -3.32 3.88
C PHE A 26 25.50 -4.48 2.95
N SER A 27 25.72 -5.74 3.34
CA SER A 27 25.41 -6.91 2.50
C SER A 27 23.94 -7.03 2.16
N GLY A 28 23.05 -6.54 3.05
CA GLY A 28 21.62 -6.48 2.81
C GLY A 28 21.22 -5.64 1.59
N LEU A 29 22.01 -4.63 1.22
CA LEU A 29 21.73 -3.81 0.02
C LEU A 29 21.95 -4.58 -1.29
N SER A 30 22.72 -5.66 -1.27
CA SER A 30 22.98 -6.55 -2.41
C SER A 30 22.06 -7.77 -2.44
N ASN A 31 21.15 -7.88 -1.47
CA ASN A 31 20.17 -8.97 -1.44
C ASN A 31 19.17 -8.80 -2.59
N SER A 32 18.96 -9.84 -3.39
CA SER A 32 18.05 -9.81 -4.55
C SER A 32 16.62 -9.38 -4.18
N THR A 33 16.13 -9.81 -3.02
CA THR A 33 14.81 -9.46 -2.51
C THR A 33 14.72 -7.97 -2.18
N VAL A 34 15.78 -7.37 -1.62
CA VAL A 34 15.84 -5.93 -1.33
C VAL A 34 15.89 -5.09 -2.61
N VAL A 35 16.66 -5.55 -3.61
CA VAL A 35 16.74 -4.88 -4.93
C VAL A 35 15.39 -4.92 -5.63
N LEU A 36 14.72 -6.07 -5.61
CA LEU A 36 13.37 -6.23 -6.15
C LEU A 36 12.39 -5.27 -5.47
N PHE A 37 12.44 -5.15 -4.16
CA PHE A 37 11.59 -4.24 -3.40
C PHE A 37 11.85 -2.77 -3.74
N ALA A 38 13.12 -2.39 -3.89
CA ALA A 38 13.47 -1.05 -4.34
C ALA A 38 12.87 -0.75 -5.73
N GLY A 39 12.92 -1.70 -6.65
CA GLY A 39 12.25 -1.60 -7.96
C GLY A 39 10.74 -1.41 -7.84
N MET A 40 10.07 -2.17 -6.97
CA MET A 40 8.62 -2.03 -6.73
C MET A 40 8.24 -0.68 -6.13
N PHE A 41 9.09 -0.10 -5.27
CA PHE A 41 8.86 1.27 -4.79
C PHE A 41 8.91 2.31 -5.92
N VAL A 42 9.82 2.15 -6.88
CA VAL A 42 9.89 3.04 -8.06
C VAL A 42 8.63 2.93 -8.90
N VAL A 43 8.16 1.71 -9.17
CA VAL A 43 6.91 1.47 -9.92
C VAL A 43 5.70 2.03 -9.16
N GLY A 44 5.62 1.79 -7.85
CA GLY A 44 4.58 2.35 -6.99
C GLY A 44 4.56 3.88 -6.99
N ALA A 45 5.73 4.51 -6.85
CA ALA A 45 5.86 5.97 -6.93
C ALA A 45 5.38 6.51 -8.29
N ALA A 46 5.73 5.83 -9.40
CA ALA A 46 5.25 6.22 -10.72
C ALA A 46 3.72 6.17 -10.82
N MET A 47 3.06 5.17 -10.24
CA MET A 47 1.60 5.09 -10.20
C MET A 47 0.96 6.24 -9.41
N PHE A 48 1.57 6.65 -8.30
CA PHE A 48 1.08 7.77 -7.51
C PHE A 48 1.30 9.10 -8.25
N HIS A 49 2.50 9.34 -8.77
CA HIS A 49 2.82 10.59 -9.49
C HIS A 49 2.05 10.77 -10.81
N THR A 50 1.67 9.69 -11.48
CA THR A 50 0.85 9.78 -12.70
C THR A 50 -0.65 9.92 -12.40
N GLY A 51 -1.07 9.80 -11.14
CA GLY A 51 -2.47 9.83 -10.73
C GLY A 51 -3.27 8.58 -11.13
N LEU A 52 -2.61 7.51 -11.58
CA LEU A 52 -3.31 6.28 -11.99
C LEU A 52 -4.00 5.62 -10.79
N ALA A 53 -3.33 5.54 -9.64
CA ALA A 53 -3.90 4.99 -8.41
C ALA A 53 -5.15 5.77 -7.97
N GLN A 54 -5.12 7.10 -8.05
CA GLN A 54 -6.29 7.95 -7.79
C GLN A 54 -7.43 7.69 -8.78
N LYS A 55 -7.13 7.58 -10.07
CA LYS A 55 -8.13 7.30 -11.10
C LYS A 55 -8.83 5.97 -10.89
N ILE A 56 -8.09 4.93 -10.52
CA ILE A 56 -8.63 3.62 -10.15
C ILE A 56 -9.55 3.79 -8.92
N GLY A 57 -9.08 4.49 -7.89
CA GLY A 57 -9.85 4.78 -6.68
C GLY A 57 -11.18 5.46 -6.97
N ILE A 58 -11.16 6.56 -7.70
CA ILE A 58 -12.37 7.32 -8.08
C ILE A 58 -13.33 6.44 -8.89
N SER A 59 -12.82 5.67 -9.84
CA SER A 59 -13.68 4.83 -10.69
C SER A 59 -14.45 3.80 -9.86
N ILE A 60 -13.78 3.09 -8.97
CA ILE A 60 -14.43 2.03 -8.17
C ILE A 60 -15.38 2.62 -7.15
N VAL A 61 -15.02 3.74 -6.52
CA VAL A 61 -15.91 4.42 -5.57
C VAL A 61 -17.17 4.94 -6.25
N ARG A 62 -17.09 5.43 -7.49
CA ARG A 62 -18.29 5.81 -8.27
C ARG A 62 -19.24 4.63 -8.52
N PHE A 63 -18.71 3.42 -8.70
CA PHE A 63 -19.54 2.21 -8.83
C PHE A 63 -20.14 1.73 -7.51
N SER A 64 -19.54 2.11 -6.37
CA SER A 64 -20.02 1.69 -5.04
C SER A 64 -21.29 2.41 -4.57
N GLY A 65 -21.68 3.51 -5.24
CA GLY A 65 -22.87 4.29 -4.86
C GLY A 65 -22.62 5.27 -3.70
N THR A 66 -23.67 6.00 -3.27
CA THR A 66 -23.61 7.10 -2.31
C THR A 66 -23.96 6.73 -0.87
N SER A 67 -24.29 5.45 -0.59
CA SER A 67 -24.57 5.04 0.78
C SER A 67 -23.28 4.84 1.58
N GLU A 68 -23.29 5.20 2.86
CA GLU A 68 -22.12 5.12 3.74
C GLU A 68 -21.48 3.72 3.76
N ASN A 69 -22.31 2.66 3.84
CA ASN A 69 -21.81 1.28 3.87
C ASN A 69 -21.22 0.85 2.53
N SER A 70 -21.87 1.21 1.42
CA SER A 70 -21.39 0.87 0.09
C SER A 70 -20.09 1.59 -0.25
N LEU A 71 -19.98 2.86 0.17
CA LEU A 71 -18.77 3.65 0.03
C LEU A 71 -17.63 3.03 0.84
N MET A 72 -17.88 2.66 2.11
CA MET A 72 -16.89 1.97 2.97
C MET A 72 -16.41 0.68 2.31
N PHE A 73 -17.30 -0.15 1.81
CA PHE A 73 -16.95 -1.39 1.12
C PHE A 73 -16.07 -1.13 -0.10
N GLY A 74 -16.46 -0.19 -0.96
CA GLY A 74 -15.70 0.19 -2.15
C GLY A 74 -14.30 0.70 -1.80
N ILE A 75 -14.18 1.59 -0.81
CA ILE A 75 -12.90 2.12 -0.33
C ILE A 75 -12.02 0.99 0.20
N MET A 76 -12.57 0.05 0.95
CA MET A 76 -11.79 -1.06 1.51
C MET A 76 -11.31 -2.03 0.42
N ILE A 77 -12.15 -2.36 -0.57
CA ILE A 77 -11.73 -3.20 -1.71
C ILE A 77 -10.61 -2.53 -2.50
N VAL A 78 -10.78 -1.24 -2.83
CA VAL A 78 -9.75 -0.49 -3.56
C VAL A 78 -8.47 -0.35 -2.75
N GLY A 79 -8.59 0.03 -1.48
CA GLY A 79 -7.44 0.20 -0.59
C GLY A 79 -6.65 -1.09 -0.43
N ALA A 80 -7.33 -2.22 -0.21
CA ALA A 80 -6.68 -3.52 -0.11
C ALA A 80 -6.06 -3.97 -1.45
N GLY A 81 -6.81 -3.82 -2.55
CA GLY A 81 -6.34 -4.20 -3.89
C GLY A 81 -5.11 -3.40 -4.34
N LEU A 82 -5.11 -2.09 -4.17
CA LEU A 82 -3.95 -1.26 -4.49
C LEU A 82 -2.78 -1.54 -3.54
N SER A 83 -3.05 -1.71 -2.25
CA SER A 83 -2.01 -1.96 -1.26
C SER A 83 -1.36 -3.33 -1.38
N SER A 84 -2.03 -4.29 -2.01
CA SER A 84 -1.42 -5.61 -2.27
C SER A 84 -0.21 -5.53 -3.21
N VAL A 85 -0.12 -4.49 -4.03
CA VAL A 85 0.96 -4.30 -5.02
C VAL A 85 1.79 -3.05 -4.74
N LEU A 86 1.18 -2.06 -4.06
CA LEU A 86 1.81 -0.79 -3.70
C LEU A 86 2.05 -0.76 -2.19
N SER A 87 2.84 0.22 -1.70
CA SER A 87 3.04 0.37 -0.26
C SER A 87 1.75 0.78 0.45
N ASN A 88 1.52 0.25 1.67
CA ASN A 88 0.34 0.57 2.50
C ASN A 88 0.21 2.07 2.74
N THR A 89 1.31 2.72 3.13
CA THR A 89 1.34 4.16 3.40
C THR A 89 1.07 4.98 2.15
N GLY A 90 1.66 4.61 1.01
CA GLY A 90 1.44 5.29 -0.27
C GLY A 90 -0.01 5.16 -0.72
N THR A 91 -0.60 3.97 -0.60
CA THR A 91 -2.01 3.73 -0.93
C THR A 91 -2.94 4.57 -0.07
N ALA A 92 -2.73 4.57 1.25
CA ALA A 92 -3.55 5.35 2.17
C ALA A 92 -3.42 6.86 1.88
N ALA A 93 -2.19 7.38 1.72
CA ALA A 93 -1.95 8.79 1.44
C ALA A 93 -2.56 9.23 0.09
N CYS A 94 -2.43 8.41 -0.95
CA CYS A 94 -2.97 8.71 -2.28
C CYS A 94 -4.51 8.71 -2.33
N LEU A 95 -5.15 7.76 -1.61
CA LEU A 95 -6.60 7.65 -1.60
C LEU A 95 -7.27 8.60 -0.59
N MET A 96 -6.55 9.08 0.41
CA MET A 96 -7.10 9.95 1.44
C MET A 96 -7.77 11.22 0.88
N PRO A 97 -7.15 12.02 -0.01
CA PRO A 97 -7.81 13.17 -0.59
C PRO A 97 -9.07 12.81 -1.37
N VAL A 98 -9.03 11.70 -2.13
CA VAL A 98 -10.19 11.19 -2.89
C VAL A 98 -11.35 10.85 -1.96
N VAL A 99 -11.06 10.13 -0.87
CA VAL A 99 -12.06 9.74 0.12
C VAL A 99 -12.65 10.98 0.81
N LEU A 100 -11.81 11.95 1.18
CA LEU A 100 -12.25 13.21 1.78
C LEU A 100 -13.17 13.99 0.85
N GLY A 101 -12.80 14.14 -0.42
CA GLY A 101 -13.64 14.83 -1.42
C GLY A 101 -15.00 14.16 -1.61
N ILE A 102 -15.04 12.83 -1.65
CA ILE A 102 -16.30 12.07 -1.77
C ILE A 102 -17.15 12.22 -0.50
N CYS A 103 -16.52 12.12 0.68
CA CYS A 103 -17.21 12.28 1.95
C CYS A 103 -17.85 13.67 2.07
N ALA A 104 -17.15 14.73 1.66
CA ALA A 104 -17.65 16.08 1.63
C ALA A 104 -18.87 16.21 0.68
N ALA A 105 -18.77 15.70 -0.54
CA ALA A 105 -19.85 15.71 -1.52
C ALA A 105 -21.09 14.91 -1.07
N ALA A 106 -20.87 13.75 -0.43
CA ALA A 106 -21.94 12.88 0.06
C ALA A 106 -22.46 13.26 1.45
N LYS A 107 -21.87 14.24 2.12
CA LYS A 107 -22.17 14.63 3.51
C LYS A 107 -22.04 13.48 4.51
N ILE A 108 -21.00 12.66 4.34
CA ILE A 108 -20.67 11.53 5.19
C ILE A 108 -19.47 11.92 6.07
N PRO A 109 -19.46 11.60 7.38
CA PRO A 109 -18.31 11.87 8.24
C PRO A 109 -17.04 11.17 7.73
N ALA A 110 -16.00 11.95 7.42
CA ALA A 110 -14.75 11.43 6.85
C ALA A 110 -14.03 10.43 7.78
N SER A 111 -14.12 10.64 9.11
CA SER A 111 -13.55 9.74 10.12
C SER A 111 -14.02 8.30 9.97
N ARG A 112 -15.27 8.10 9.50
CA ARG A 112 -15.88 6.78 9.30
C ARG A 112 -15.42 6.08 8.01
N GLN A 113 -14.71 6.78 7.14
CA GLN A 113 -14.18 6.25 5.89
C GLN A 113 -12.65 6.15 5.87
N LEU A 114 -11.97 7.08 6.55
CA LEU A 114 -10.50 7.09 6.60
C LEU A 114 -9.91 5.94 7.41
N MET A 115 -10.56 5.56 8.53
CA MET A 115 -10.10 4.43 9.34
C MET A 115 -10.26 3.10 8.57
N PRO A 116 -11.42 2.78 7.96
CA PRO A 116 -11.54 1.65 7.04
C PRO A 116 -10.50 1.64 5.92
N LEU A 117 -10.18 2.78 5.31
CA LEU A 117 -9.11 2.89 4.33
C LEU A 117 -7.75 2.46 4.89
N ALA A 118 -7.39 2.97 6.06
CA ALA A 118 -6.12 2.64 6.71
C ALA A 118 -6.02 1.14 7.05
N TYR A 119 -7.10 0.56 7.58
CA TYR A 119 -7.18 -0.87 7.84
C TYR A 119 -7.06 -1.70 6.56
N ALA A 120 -7.79 -1.32 5.51
CA ALA A 120 -7.77 -2.01 4.23
C ALA A 120 -6.37 -1.96 3.59
N ALA A 121 -5.70 -0.81 3.63
CA ALA A 121 -4.34 -0.69 3.16
C ALA A 121 -3.37 -1.58 3.97
N GLY A 122 -3.54 -1.65 5.29
CA GLY A 122 -2.73 -2.51 6.16
C GLY A 122 -2.88 -4.01 5.84
N VAL A 123 -4.11 -4.51 5.79
CA VAL A 123 -4.38 -5.95 5.52
C VAL A 123 -4.15 -6.31 4.07
N GLY A 124 -4.42 -5.39 3.13
CA GLY A 124 -4.16 -5.60 1.71
C GLY A 124 -2.70 -5.85 1.40
N GLY A 125 -1.79 -5.18 2.11
CA GLY A 125 -0.36 -5.39 1.96
C GLY A 125 0.12 -6.80 2.31
N ILE A 126 -0.67 -7.57 3.06
CA ILE A 126 -0.33 -8.96 3.42
C ILE A 126 -0.62 -9.94 2.26
N ILE A 127 -1.39 -9.54 1.25
CA ILE A 127 -1.84 -10.44 0.18
C ILE A 127 -0.69 -10.92 -0.70
N THR A 128 0.33 -10.08 -0.94
CA THR A 128 1.46 -10.44 -1.80
C THR A 128 2.80 -10.29 -1.08
N LEU A 129 3.83 -10.86 -1.67
CA LEU A 129 5.20 -10.76 -1.16
C LEU A 129 5.67 -9.30 -1.05
N VAL A 130 5.28 -8.42 -1.97
CA VAL A 130 5.81 -7.04 -2.06
C VAL A 130 4.90 -5.98 -1.44
N GLY A 131 3.69 -6.33 -1.05
CA GLY A 131 2.72 -5.37 -0.51
C GLY A 131 3.17 -4.74 0.81
N THR A 132 3.97 -5.45 1.61
CA THR A 132 4.50 -4.92 2.88
C THR A 132 5.93 -5.41 3.17
N PRO A 133 6.82 -4.56 3.74
CA PRO A 133 8.21 -4.92 4.04
C PRO A 133 8.41 -6.19 4.87
N PRO A 134 7.61 -6.49 5.92
CA PRO A 134 7.78 -7.70 6.70
C PRO A 134 7.75 -9.00 5.90
N ASN A 135 6.90 -9.10 4.88
CA ASN A 135 6.79 -10.28 4.02
C ASN A 135 8.12 -10.57 3.31
N ILE A 136 8.75 -9.52 2.81
CA ILE A 136 10.03 -9.58 2.12
C ILE A 136 11.16 -9.96 3.07
N ILE A 137 11.17 -9.38 4.27
CA ILE A 137 12.19 -9.68 5.29
C ILE A 137 12.13 -11.15 5.68
N VAL A 138 10.92 -11.69 5.89
CA VAL A 138 10.74 -13.11 6.23
C VAL A 138 11.18 -14.00 5.09
N SER A 139 10.80 -13.68 3.84
CA SER A 139 11.23 -14.45 2.66
C SER A 139 12.75 -14.43 2.48
N GLY A 140 13.39 -13.26 2.67
CA GLY A 140 14.84 -13.13 2.61
C GLY A 140 15.56 -13.88 3.73
N ALA A 141 14.97 -13.93 4.94
CA ALA A 141 15.50 -14.71 6.04
C ALA A 141 15.48 -16.22 5.75
N LEU A 142 14.39 -16.75 5.16
CA LEU A 142 14.31 -18.14 4.73
C LEU A 142 15.46 -18.52 3.80
N THR A 143 15.74 -17.68 2.81
CA THR A 143 16.86 -17.89 1.88
C THR A 143 18.21 -17.93 2.60
N SER A 144 18.39 -17.09 3.62
CA SER A 144 19.63 -17.07 4.43
C SER A 144 19.82 -18.36 5.24
N PHE A 145 18.76 -19.06 5.58
CA PHE A 145 18.78 -20.35 6.26
C PHE A 145 18.79 -21.56 5.29
N GLY A 146 18.89 -21.33 3.98
CA GLY A 146 18.94 -22.41 2.98
C GLY A 146 17.57 -22.97 2.58
N TYR A 147 16.50 -22.30 2.92
CA TYR A 147 15.14 -22.65 2.49
C TYR A 147 14.76 -21.89 1.21
N GLU A 148 13.76 -22.40 0.49
CA GLU A 148 13.20 -21.69 -0.65
C GLU A 148 12.45 -20.43 -0.20
N PRO A 149 12.61 -19.29 -0.92
CA PRO A 149 11.86 -18.08 -0.64
C PRO A 149 10.39 -18.26 -0.98
N PHE A 150 9.53 -17.49 -0.34
CA PHE A 150 8.10 -17.45 -0.69
C PHE A 150 7.89 -16.96 -2.12
N SER A 151 6.95 -17.59 -2.83
CA SER A 151 6.48 -17.10 -4.13
C SER A 151 5.63 -15.83 -3.97
N PHE A 152 5.41 -15.12 -5.08
CA PHE A 152 4.74 -13.81 -5.06
C PHE A 152 3.34 -13.83 -4.41
N PHE A 153 2.53 -14.85 -4.74
CA PHE A 153 1.15 -14.99 -4.25
C PHE A 153 0.99 -15.98 -3.09
N GLU A 154 2.04 -16.52 -2.54
CA GLU A 154 1.93 -17.52 -1.46
C GLU A 154 1.30 -16.93 -0.20
N PHE A 155 1.57 -15.68 0.08
CA PHE A 155 0.92 -14.94 1.16
C PHE A 155 -0.59 -14.74 0.96
N ALA A 156 -1.10 -14.85 -0.27
CA ALA A 156 -2.52 -14.68 -0.56
C ALA A 156 -3.42 -15.70 0.13
N TRP A 157 -2.91 -16.91 0.38
CA TRP A 157 -3.65 -17.95 1.11
C TRP A 157 -4.12 -17.51 2.49
N ILE A 158 -3.35 -16.67 3.16
CA ILE A 158 -3.69 -16.10 4.47
C ILE A 158 -4.20 -14.67 4.31
N GLY A 159 -3.60 -13.89 3.43
CA GLY A 159 -3.89 -12.47 3.22
C GLY A 159 -5.30 -12.21 2.73
N ILE A 160 -5.82 -13.02 1.77
CA ILE A 160 -7.17 -12.85 1.25
C ILE A 160 -8.23 -13.15 2.32
N PRO A 161 -8.23 -14.31 3.02
CA PRO A 161 -9.16 -14.55 4.12
C PRO A 161 -9.11 -13.48 5.20
N LEU A 162 -7.92 -13.03 5.59
CA LEU A 162 -7.76 -11.99 6.58
C LEU A 162 -8.36 -10.64 6.11
N THR A 163 -8.16 -10.30 4.85
CA THR A 163 -8.75 -9.09 4.25
C THR A 163 -10.27 -9.16 4.23
N VAL A 164 -10.84 -10.31 3.87
CA VAL A 164 -12.29 -10.53 3.89
C VAL A 164 -12.86 -10.38 5.31
N VAL A 165 -12.21 -10.98 6.30
CA VAL A 165 -12.60 -10.85 7.72
C VAL A 165 -12.49 -9.40 8.18
N ALA A 166 -11.43 -8.68 7.82
CA ALA A 166 -11.25 -7.28 8.18
C ALA A 166 -12.33 -6.37 7.56
N ILE A 167 -12.69 -6.61 6.29
CA ILE A 167 -13.79 -5.89 5.62
C ILE A 167 -15.11 -6.20 6.32
N ALA A 168 -15.41 -7.47 6.58
CA ALA A 168 -16.61 -7.87 7.28
C ALA A 168 -16.70 -7.26 8.69
N TYR A 169 -15.60 -7.32 9.44
CA TYR A 169 -15.51 -6.70 10.77
C TYR A 169 -15.82 -5.20 10.72
N MET A 170 -15.19 -4.46 9.79
CA MET A 170 -15.41 -3.02 9.68
C MET A 170 -16.85 -2.69 9.27
N MET A 171 -17.45 -3.46 8.38
CA MET A 171 -18.82 -3.25 7.94
C MET A 171 -19.86 -3.57 8.99
N PHE A 172 -19.68 -4.63 9.79
CA PHE A 172 -20.68 -5.08 10.77
C PHE A 172 -20.44 -4.53 12.17
N ILE A 173 -19.21 -4.36 12.60
CA ILE A 173 -18.85 -3.99 13.98
C ILE A 173 -18.12 -2.63 13.99
N GLY A 174 -17.05 -2.49 13.21
CA GLY A 174 -16.13 -1.36 13.27
C GLY A 174 -16.82 -0.01 13.06
N LYS A 175 -17.76 0.06 12.12
CA LYS A 175 -18.52 1.30 11.85
C LYS A 175 -19.26 1.87 13.06
N TYR A 176 -19.68 1.04 14.01
CA TYR A 176 -20.37 1.50 15.23
C TYR A 176 -19.39 2.02 16.29
N LEU A 177 -18.13 1.61 16.22
CA LEU A 177 -17.08 2.03 17.14
C LEU A 177 -16.41 3.34 16.69
N LEU A 178 -16.58 3.74 15.43
CA LEU A 178 -15.95 4.92 14.88
C LEU A 178 -16.71 6.20 15.28
N PRO A 179 -16.00 7.27 15.71
CA PRO A 179 -16.62 8.55 16.04
C PRO A 179 -17.21 9.19 14.79
N LYS A 180 -18.30 9.94 14.97
CA LYS A 180 -18.90 10.77 13.92
C LYS A 180 -18.28 12.18 13.94
N ALA A 181 -16.95 12.26 13.79
CA ALA A 181 -16.28 13.56 13.70
C ALA A 181 -16.36 14.05 12.25
N GLU A 182 -16.90 15.23 12.05
CA GLU A 182 -16.78 15.99 10.82
C GLU A 182 -15.37 16.60 10.82
N LEU A 183 -14.56 16.22 9.85
CA LEU A 183 -13.33 16.94 9.57
C LEU A 183 -13.72 18.08 8.65
N ASP A 184 -13.46 19.32 9.08
CA ASP A 184 -13.52 20.47 8.19
C ASP A 184 -12.52 20.20 7.06
N ALA A 185 -13.04 19.79 5.91
CA ALA A 185 -12.26 19.63 4.69
C ALA A 185 -11.90 21.02 4.18
N ASN A 186 -10.81 21.58 4.72
CA ASN A 186 -10.30 22.87 4.31
C ASN A 186 -9.85 22.83 2.84
N GLN A 187 -9.94 23.98 2.18
CA GLN A 187 -9.59 24.24 0.77
C GLN A 187 -8.22 23.73 0.31
N GLU A 188 -7.30 23.39 1.23
CA GLU A 188 -5.99 22.83 0.94
C GLU A 188 -6.07 21.43 0.28
N ILE A 189 -7.11 20.64 0.60
CA ILE A 189 -7.30 19.29 0.06
C ILE A 189 -7.78 19.32 -1.39
N GLU A 190 -8.60 20.30 -1.77
CA GLU A 190 -9.02 20.48 -3.17
C GLU A 190 -7.84 20.84 -4.07
N GLN A 191 -6.89 21.64 -3.59
CA GLN A 191 -5.69 22.01 -4.34
C GLN A 191 -4.73 20.82 -4.55
N GLU A 192 -4.64 19.89 -3.59
CA GLU A 192 -3.81 18.69 -3.71
C GLU A 192 -4.39 17.68 -4.72
N ILE A 193 -5.71 17.62 -4.87
CA ILE A 193 -6.38 16.77 -5.87
C ILE A 193 -6.15 17.33 -7.29
N GLU A 194 -6.16 18.65 -7.47
CA GLU A 194 -5.92 19.31 -8.76
C GLU A 194 -4.44 19.29 -9.19
N ALA A 195 -3.51 19.23 -8.25
CA ALA A 195 -2.07 19.25 -8.54
C ALA A 195 -1.52 17.96 -9.15
N THR A 196 -2.30 16.88 -9.18
CA THR A 196 -1.87 15.62 -9.79
C THR A 196 -1.94 15.71 -11.31
N VAL A 197 -0.78 15.61 -11.96
CA VAL A 197 -0.64 15.70 -13.42
C VAL A 197 -1.49 14.62 -14.11
N HIS A 198 -2.59 15.03 -14.74
CA HIS A 198 -3.48 14.16 -15.52
C HIS A 198 -2.93 13.93 -16.95
N ASP A 199 -1.77 13.29 -17.07
CA ASP A 199 -1.24 12.87 -18.36
C ASP A 199 -1.66 11.42 -18.65
N SER A 200 -2.71 11.25 -19.45
CA SER A 200 -3.26 9.93 -19.78
C SER A 200 -2.23 8.97 -20.40
N LYS A 201 -1.23 9.47 -21.11
CA LYS A 201 -0.16 8.63 -21.69
C LYS A 201 0.73 8.06 -20.60
N LYS A 202 1.13 8.88 -19.63
CA LYS A 202 1.96 8.44 -18.49
C LYS A 202 1.20 7.47 -17.59
N GLN A 203 -0.11 7.66 -17.41
CA GLN A 203 -0.98 6.72 -16.66
C GLN A 203 -1.02 5.34 -17.33
N ILE A 204 -1.20 5.27 -18.64
CA ILE A 204 -1.22 4.00 -19.38
C ILE A 204 0.14 3.31 -19.29
N ILE A 205 1.23 4.05 -19.48
CA ILE A 205 2.59 3.51 -19.43
C ILE A 205 2.88 2.95 -18.01
N SER A 206 2.60 3.69 -16.95
CA SER A 206 2.84 3.22 -15.58
C SER A 206 1.97 2.01 -15.20
N GLY A 207 0.72 1.97 -15.68
CA GLY A 207 -0.16 0.82 -15.49
C GLY A 207 0.31 -0.41 -16.25
N LEU A 208 0.82 -0.23 -17.45
CA LEU A 208 1.36 -1.32 -18.27
C LEU A 208 2.65 -1.89 -17.67
N ILE A 209 3.54 -1.03 -17.19
CA ILE A 209 4.77 -1.45 -16.48
C ILE A 209 4.40 -2.23 -15.21
N LEU A 210 3.47 -1.75 -14.40
CA LEU A 210 3.01 -2.47 -13.21
C LEU A 210 2.45 -3.85 -13.59
N ALA A 211 1.56 -3.91 -14.58
CA ALA A 211 0.97 -5.17 -15.03
C ALA A 211 2.05 -6.17 -15.49
N VAL A 212 3.01 -5.72 -16.28
CA VAL A 212 4.14 -6.56 -16.73
C VAL A 212 4.96 -7.06 -15.54
N VAL A 213 5.32 -6.17 -14.60
CA VAL A 213 6.10 -6.57 -13.42
C VAL A 213 5.35 -7.58 -12.58
N VAL A 214 4.05 -7.36 -12.30
CA VAL A 214 3.24 -8.31 -11.54
C VAL A 214 3.11 -9.66 -12.25
N ILE A 215 2.92 -9.67 -13.58
CA ILE A 215 2.84 -10.90 -14.36
C ILE A 215 4.18 -11.66 -14.32
N VAL A 216 5.29 -10.97 -14.53
CA VAL A 216 6.64 -11.60 -14.48
C VAL A 216 6.90 -12.21 -13.10
N MET A 217 6.53 -11.49 -12.03
CA MET A 217 6.68 -11.99 -10.66
C MET A 217 5.72 -13.14 -10.35
N ALA A 218 4.48 -13.07 -10.87
CA ALA A 218 3.49 -14.13 -10.68
C ALA A 218 3.84 -15.44 -11.39
N LEU A 219 4.53 -15.33 -12.54
CA LEU A 219 4.99 -16.49 -13.31
C LEU A 219 6.31 -17.08 -12.78
N ASP A 220 6.89 -16.49 -11.73
CA ASP A 220 8.16 -16.90 -11.12
C ASP A 220 9.27 -17.09 -12.16
N LEU A 221 9.27 -16.24 -13.19
CA LEU A 221 10.28 -16.25 -14.24
C LEU A 221 11.61 -15.77 -13.66
N LYS A 222 12.49 -16.74 -13.39
CA LYS A 222 13.87 -16.53 -12.93
C LYS A 222 14.76 -16.01 -14.04
#